data_a9fb6ddce0380ca438cff5bf08d1c0a6
#
_entry.id   a9fb6ddce0380ca438cff5bf08d1c0a6
#
_cell.length_a   1.000
_cell.length_b   1.000
_cell.length_c   1.000
_cell.angle_alpha   90.00
_cell.angle_beta   90.00
_cell.angle_gamma   90.00
#
_symmetry.space_group_name_H-M   'P 1'
#
loop_
_entity.id
_entity.type
_entity.pdbx_description
1 polymer ?
#
loop_
_entity_poly.entity_id
_entity_poly.type
_entity_poly.pdbx_seq_one_letter_code
_entity_poly.pdbx_strand_id
1 'polypeptide(L)'
;LLLLNIFVYTRAFRAKQKFPGRRVPMTAPTDDHPLRYALVNELHARPFPQLGVPSHVIYLAIKEPHDAANRDRALDHAHLVDLLARHGAPHPLPGITHYAGQIGRHTLKWESHTEFTTYLAHAPGVSARPFDPAEAELFPADWIAAAPGKRIAAVAIRIEPLPDDPLAIAPQLEDWFVPESLVCAWVLDGAAVIATDFRIDPAGQMRFAAFVRPGTGPGRVGRIVQRICELETYRAMSMLGLGRARALTARLNALDPELSALVAGMSDDTHPAEETLDRLLAISADLESLAVQNSFRFGATGAYEAIVTQRVEVLRESRFEGRQKFSEFMLRRYDPAMRTVKSAEARLRTMLERAARAGELLRTRVDVERSAQNQELLASMDRRADLQLRLQHTVEGLSVVAISYYAVSLAGYLTYPLAKQMGISKEMAVAGLTPLVILGVWLMVRRIKKGMGGH
;
A
#
# COMPACT_ATOMS: atom_id res chain seq x y z
N LEU A 1 7.99 -10.69 -26.41
CA LEU A 1 6.59 -11.17 -26.60
C LEU A 1 5.58 -10.02 -26.65
N LEU A 2 5.74 -8.95 -25.86
CA LEU A 2 4.84 -7.77 -25.91
C LEU A 2 4.93 -6.97 -27.22
N LEU A 3 6.12 -6.88 -27.81
CA LEU A 3 6.34 -6.15 -29.07
C LEU A 3 5.77 -6.87 -30.31
N LEU A 4 5.69 -8.20 -30.29
CA LEU A 4 5.14 -8.96 -31.42
C LEU A 4 3.60 -8.85 -31.51
N ASN A 5 2.91 -8.73 -30.38
CA ASN A 5 1.45 -8.55 -30.33
C ASN A 5 1.00 -7.17 -30.84
N ILE A 6 1.81 -6.13 -30.65
CA ILE A 6 1.50 -4.76 -31.14
C ILE A 6 1.54 -4.71 -32.67
N PHE A 7 2.44 -5.47 -33.30
CA PHE A 7 2.58 -5.47 -34.77
C PHE A 7 1.43 -6.18 -35.51
N VAL A 8 0.87 -7.22 -34.92
CA VAL A 8 -0.29 -7.95 -35.50
C VAL A 8 -1.58 -7.12 -35.38
N TYR A 9 -1.74 -6.36 -34.26
CA TYR A 9 -2.92 -5.51 -34.05
C TYR A 9 -3.02 -4.34 -35.02
N THR A 10 -1.89 -3.71 -35.38
CA THR A 10 -1.86 -2.59 -36.33
C THR A 10 -2.22 -3.01 -37.77
N ARG A 11 -1.93 -4.26 -38.14
CA ARG A 11 -2.23 -4.74 -39.50
C ARG A 11 -3.68 -5.16 -39.72
N ALA A 12 -4.33 -5.75 -38.67
CA ALA A 12 -5.73 -6.19 -38.74
C ALA A 12 -6.72 -5.01 -38.65
N PHE A 13 -6.37 -3.94 -37.92
CA PHE A 13 -7.23 -2.77 -37.77
C PHE A 13 -7.25 -1.87 -38.99
N ARG A 14 -6.16 -1.83 -39.78
CA ARG A 14 -6.12 -1.11 -41.08
C ARG A 14 -7.10 -1.63 -42.12
N ALA A 15 -7.56 -2.87 -41.98
CA ALA A 15 -8.40 -3.51 -43.00
C ALA A 15 -9.91 -3.23 -42.86
N LYS A 16 -10.40 -2.67 -41.74
CA LYS A 16 -11.85 -2.50 -41.50
C LYS A 16 -12.39 -1.07 -41.42
N GLN A 17 -11.56 -0.04 -41.42
CA GLN A 17 -12.05 1.35 -41.54
C GLN A 17 -12.16 1.77 -43.03
N LYS A 18 -13.30 1.48 -43.65
CA LYS A 18 -13.71 2.15 -44.87
C LYS A 18 -14.24 3.55 -44.54
N PHE A 19 -13.39 4.55 -44.60
CA PHE A 19 -13.86 5.94 -44.72
C PHE A 19 -14.38 6.15 -46.14
N PRO A 20 -15.62 6.61 -46.34
CA PRO A 20 -16.10 6.96 -47.69
C PRO A 20 -15.43 8.27 -48.12
N GLY A 21 -14.58 8.18 -49.12
CA GLY A 21 -14.25 9.24 -50.07
C GLY A 21 -13.53 10.48 -49.56
N ARG A 22 -12.21 10.36 -49.41
CA ARG A 22 -11.18 11.33 -49.83
C ARG A 22 -9.83 10.66 -49.63
N ARG A 23 -9.06 10.44 -50.73
CA ARG A 23 -7.63 10.10 -50.59
C ARG A 23 -6.92 11.33 -50.05
N VAL A 24 -6.68 11.36 -48.74
CA VAL A 24 -5.72 12.27 -48.15
C VAL A 24 -4.35 11.76 -48.58
N PRO A 25 -3.47 12.59 -49.18
CA PRO A 25 -2.10 12.16 -49.48
C PRO A 25 -1.46 11.69 -48.17
N MET A 26 -0.94 10.45 -48.18
CA MET A 26 -0.11 9.95 -47.06
C MET A 26 1.14 10.84 -47.04
N THR A 27 1.19 11.74 -46.08
CA THR A 27 2.43 12.38 -45.66
C THR A 27 3.43 11.29 -45.29
N ALA A 28 4.72 11.53 -45.60
CA ALA A 28 5.83 10.61 -45.27
C ALA A 28 5.67 10.03 -43.85
N PRO A 29 6.15 8.79 -43.58
CA PRO A 29 6.03 8.20 -42.25
C PRO A 29 6.72 9.13 -41.27
N THR A 30 5.91 9.81 -40.45
CA THR A 30 6.39 10.56 -39.29
C THR A 30 6.91 9.56 -38.30
N ASP A 31 7.99 9.90 -37.60
CA ASP A 31 8.61 9.09 -36.58
C ASP A 31 7.71 9.12 -35.30
N ASP A 32 6.59 8.41 -35.41
CA ASP A 32 5.56 8.40 -34.41
C ASP A 32 6.00 7.56 -33.19
N HIS A 33 5.72 8.06 -31.98
CA HIS A 33 5.94 7.28 -30.76
C HIS A 33 5.22 5.92 -30.85
N PRO A 34 5.85 4.78 -30.50
CA PRO A 34 5.29 3.43 -30.67
C PRO A 34 3.89 3.23 -30.07
N LEU A 35 3.57 3.94 -28.96
CA LEU A 35 2.28 3.85 -28.28
C LEU A 35 1.22 4.84 -28.78
N ARG A 36 1.54 5.76 -29.71
CA ARG A 36 0.62 6.84 -30.14
C ARG A 36 -0.75 6.30 -30.56
N TYR A 37 -0.76 5.32 -31.47
CA TYR A 37 -2.01 4.75 -31.98
C TYR A 37 -2.76 3.93 -30.92
N ALA A 38 -2.03 3.17 -30.10
CA ALA A 38 -2.63 2.38 -29.04
C ALA A 38 -3.33 3.27 -28.02
N LEU A 39 -2.66 4.34 -27.57
CA LEU A 39 -3.21 5.29 -26.59
C LEU A 39 -4.43 6.05 -27.12
N VAL A 40 -4.39 6.52 -28.39
CA VAL A 40 -5.54 7.20 -29.00
C VAL A 40 -6.71 6.25 -29.19
N ASN A 41 -6.45 5.01 -29.64
CA ASN A 41 -7.50 4.01 -29.80
C ASN A 41 -8.16 3.62 -28.48
N GLU A 42 -7.41 3.59 -27.37
CA GLU A 42 -7.96 3.31 -26.03
C GLU A 42 -9.03 4.35 -25.61
N LEU A 43 -8.87 5.64 -26.02
CA LEU A 43 -9.88 6.68 -25.75
C LEU A 43 -11.23 6.41 -26.44
N HIS A 44 -11.22 5.65 -27.54
CA HIS A 44 -12.42 5.34 -28.32
C HIS A 44 -12.91 3.91 -28.15
N ALA A 45 -12.20 3.10 -27.35
CA ALA A 45 -12.44 1.67 -27.19
C ALA A 45 -13.78 1.34 -26.54
N ARG A 46 -14.34 2.24 -25.73
CA ARG A 46 -15.49 1.99 -24.86
C ARG A 46 -16.65 2.96 -25.11
N PRO A 47 -17.34 2.87 -26.27
CA PRO A 47 -18.48 3.74 -26.56
C PRO A 47 -19.64 3.46 -25.59
N PHE A 48 -20.47 4.48 -25.37
CA PHE A 48 -21.72 4.33 -24.65
C PHE A 48 -22.66 3.41 -25.41
N PRO A 49 -23.44 2.54 -24.72
CA PRO A 49 -24.45 1.73 -25.38
C PRO A 49 -25.55 2.62 -25.99
N GLN A 50 -26.21 2.14 -27.02
CA GLN A 50 -27.34 2.81 -27.64
C GLN A 50 -28.62 2.06 -27.22
N LEU A 51 -29.48 2.73 -26.44
CA LEU A 51 -30.70 2.10 -25.92
C LEU A 51 -31.95 2.85 -26.37
N GLY A 52 -32.90 2.08 -26.94
CA GLY A 52 -34.26 2.55 -27.14
C GLY A 52 -35.07 2.56 -25.83
N VAL A 53 -36.28 3.09 -25.91
CA VAL A 53 -37.24 3.13 -24.81
C VAL A 53 -38.56 2.56 -25.34
N PRO A 54 -39.19 1.58 -24.68
CA PRO A 54 -38.77 0.89 -23.46
C PRO A 54 -37.65 -0.13 -23.68
N SER A 55 -36.86 -0.39 -22.62
CA SER A 55 -35.81 -1.41 -22.60
C SER A 55 -35.45 -1.83 -21.19
N HIS A 56 -34.74 -2.95 -21.03
CA HIS A 56 -34.19 -3.39 -19.77
C HIS A 56 -32.69 -3.63 -19.91
N VAL A 57 -31.98 -3.52 -18.76
CA VAL A 57 -30.53 -3.74 -18.69
C VAL A 57 -30.24 -4.62 -17.48
N ILE A 58 -29.42 -5.63 -17.71
CA ILE A 58 -28.80 -6.44 -16.64
C ILE A 58 -27.31 -6.20 -16.67
N TYR A 59 -26.77 -5.87 -15.53
CA TYR A 59 -25.35 -5.56 -15.36
C TYR A 59 -24.72 -6.39 -14.25
N LEU A 60 -23.53 -6.90 -14.52
CA LEU A 60 -22.71 -7.63 -13.54
C LEU A 60 -21.30 -7.05 -13.53
N ALA A 61 -20.73 -6.89 -12.34
CA ALA A 61 -19.32 -6.67 -12.13
C ALA A 61 -18.73 -7.81 -11.30
N ILE A 62 -17.69 -8.46 -11.80
CA ILE A 62 -17.03 -9.62 -11.21
C ILE A 62 -15.61 -9.24 -10.83
N LYS A 63 -15.24 -9.48 -9.57
CA LYS A 63 -13.92 -9.15 -9.02
C LYS A 63 -13.30 -10.36 -8.33
N GLU A 64 -12.02 -10.63 -8.61
CA GLU A 64 -11.24 -11.58 -7.81
C GLU A 64 -11.13 -11.06 -6.36
N PRO A 65 -11.52 -11.86 -5.34
CA PRO A 65 -11.46 -11.41 -3.95
C PRO A 65 -10.05 -11.01 -3.48
N HIS A 66 -9.03 -11.74 -3.94
CA HIS A 66 -7.64 -11.56 -3.56
C HIS A 66 -6.80 -11.19 -4.78
N ASP A 67 -5.83 -10.29 -4.61
CA ASP A 67 -4.86 -9.87 -5.65
C ASP A 67 -5.46 -9.57 -7.03
N ALA A 68 -6.60 -8.89 -7.06
CA ALA A 68 -7.38 -8.65 -8.28
C ALA A 68 -6.61 -7.87 -9.35
N ALA A 69 -5.61 -7.07 -8.97
CA ALA A 69 -4.79 -6.31 -9.92
C ALA A 69 -3.87 -7.20 -10.76
N ASN A 70 -3.43 -8.34 -10.20
CA ASN A 70 -2.54 -9.31 -10.84
C ASN A 70 -3.29 -10.56 -11.34
N ARG A 71 -4.64 -10.54 -11.37
CA ARG A 71 -5.44 -11.68 -11.81
C ARG A 71 -5.10 -12.11 -13.24
N ASP A 72 -5.32 -13.38 -13.53
CA ASP A 72 -5.17 -13.92 -14.89
C ASP A 72 -6.32 -13.46 -15.79
N ARG A 73 -6.06 -12.49 -16.66
CA ARG A 73 -7.03 -11.98 -17.63
C ARG A 73 -7.42 -13.00 -18.71
N ALA A 74 -6.67 -14.07 -18.89
CA ALA A 74 -7.05 -15.14 -19.80
C ALA A 74 -8.27 -15.91 -19.27
N LEU A 75 -8.40 -16.04 -17.96
CA LEU A 75 -9.59 -16.62 -17.33
C LEU A 75 -10.83 -15.73 -17.50
N ASP A 76 -10.66 -14.40 -17.38
CA ASP A 76 -11.75 -13.45 -17.69
C ASP A 76 -12.23 -13.57 -19.13
N HIS A 77 -11.28 -13.69 -20.07
CA HIS A 77 -11.59 -13.87 -21.49
C HIS A 77 -12.26 -15.22 -21.75
N ALA A 78 -11.78 -16.30 -21.15
CA ALA A 78 -12.37 -17.64 -21.28
C ALA A 78 -13.83 -17.67 -20.76
N HIS A 79 -14.08 -16.99 -19.64
CA HIS A 79 -15.42 -16.84 -19.06
C HIS A 79 -16.38 -16.06 -20.01
N LEU A 80 -15.88 -15.01 -20.70
CA LEU A 80 -16.66 -14.34 -21.74
C LEU A 80 -16.95 -15.28 -22.92
N VAL A 81 -15.92 -16.01 -23.39
CA VAL A 81 -16.06 -16.93 -24.54
C VAL A 81 -17.06 -18.05 -24.24
N ASP A 82 -17.09 -18.60 -23.02
CA ASP A 82 -18.10 -19.58 -22.60
C ASP A 82 -19.53 -19.00 -22.69
N LEU A 83 -19.75 -17.76 -22.23
CA LEU A 83 -21.05 -17.11 -22.38
C LEU A 83 -21.45 -16.97 -23.85
N LEU A 84 -20.53 -16.50 -24.68
CA LEU A 84 -20.77 -16.31 -26.12
C LEU A 84 -21.06 -17.64 -26.81
N ALA A 85 -20.34 -18.71 -26.49
CA ALA A 85 -20.56 -20.05 -27.03
C ALA A 85 -21.96 -20.58 -26.69
N ARG A 86 -22.42 -20.42 -25.45
CA ARG A 86 -23.77 -20.82 -25.02
C ARG A 86 -24.88 -20.14 -25.83
N HIS A 87 -24.62 -18.95 -26.34
CA HIS A 87 -25.56 -18.18 -27.15
C HIS A 87 -25.25 -18.21 -28.67
N GLY A 88 -24.30 -19.02 -29.11
CA GLY A 88 -23.93 -19.12 -30.54
C GLY A 88 -23.35 -17.82 -31.11
N ALA A 89 -22.78 -16.95 -30.29
CA ALA A 89 -22.25 -15.66 -30.69
C ALA A 89 -20.78 -15.74 -31.11
N PRO A 90 -20.30 -14.86 -31.99
CA PRO A 90 -18.90 -14.84 -32.42
C PRO A 90 -17.93 -14.59 -31.28
N HIS A 91 -16.85 -15.36 -31.24
CA HIS A 91 -15.81 -15.22 -30.21
C HIS A 91 -14.83 -14.09 -30.57
N PRO A 92 -14.47 -13.25 -29.59
CA PRO A 92 -13.44 -12.24 -29.79
C PRO A 92 -12.02 -12.84 -29.82
N LEU A 93 -11.07 -12.09 -30.34
CA LEU A 93 -9.66 -12.49 -30.32
C LEU A 93 -9.12 -12.45 -28.86
N PRO A 94 -8.16 -13.32 -28.52
CA PRO A 94 -7.48 -13.27 -27.22
C PRO A 94 -6.80 -11.91 -26.98
N GLY A 95 -6.77 -11.48 -25.70
CA GLY A 95 -6.06 -10.27 -25.29
C GLY A 95 -6.84 -8.96 -25.46
N ILE A 96 -8.12 -9.02 -25.85
CA ILE A 96 -8.97 -7.83 -25.87
C ILE A 96 -9.30 -7.36 -24.46
N THR A 97 -9.53 -6.07 -24.30
CA THR A 97 -9.97 -5.44 -23.06
C THR A 97 -11.45 -5.05 -23.06
N HIS A 98 -12.10 -5.14 -24.21
CA HIS A 98 -13.52 -4.82 -24.39
C HIS A 98 -14.12 -5.65 -25.53
N TYR A 99 -15.41 -5.90 -25.44
CA TYR A 99 -16.21 -6.58 -26.46
C TYR A 99 -17.60 -5.94 -26.52
N ALA A 100 -18.15 -5.81 -27.70
CA ALA A 100 -19.55 -5.47 -27.92
C ALA A 100 -20.11 -6.33 -29.06
N GLY A 101 -21.24 -6.97 -28.81
CA GLY A 101 -21.87 -7.87 -29.78
C GLY A 101 -23.26 -8.28 -29.38
N GLN A 102 -23.98 -8.93 -30.34
CA GLN A 102 -25.31 -9.46 -30.11
C GLN A 102 -25.21 -10.87 -29.53
N ILE A 103 -25.99 -11.14 -28.48
CA ILE A 103 -26.17 -12.47 -27.87
C ILE A 103 -27.67 -12.74 -27.69
N GLY A 104 -28.22 -13.64 -28.51
CA GLY A 104 -29.64 -13.82 -28.58
C GLY A 104 -30.39 -12.52 -28.91
N ARG A 105 -31.35 -12.15 -28.07
CA ARG A 105 -32.09 -10.87 -28.19
C ARG A 105 -31.38 -9.67 -27.57
N HIS A 106 -30.28 -9.90 -26.83
CA HIS A 106 -29.57 -8.87 -26.08
C HIS A 106 -28.35 -8.37 -26.85
N THR A 107 -28.00 -7.11 -26.63
CA THR A 107 -26.69 -6.57 -26.96
C THR A 107 -25.84 -6.64 -25.70
N LEU A 108 -24.71 -7.35 -25.78
CA LEU A 108 -23.73 -7.47 -24.68
C LEU A 108 -22.59 -6.49 -24.90
N LYS A 109 -22.22 -5.78 -23.85
CA LYS A 109 -20.97 -5.06 -23.70
C LYS A 109 -20.17 -5.67 -22.55
N TRP A 110 -18.91 -6.06 -22.81
CA TRP A 110 -17.99 -6.57 -21.80
C TRP A 110 -16.75 -5.70 -21.75
N GLU A 111 -16.25 -5.44 -20.54
CA GLU A 111 -15.04 -4.63 -20.32
C GLU A 111 -14.19 -5.27 -19.22
N SER A 112 -12.86 -5.39 -19.50
CA SER A 112 -11.86 -5.79 -18.51
C SER A 112 -11.18 -4.54 -17.97
N HIS A 113 -11.33 -4.31 -16.65
CA HIS A 113 -10.70 -3.24 -15.90
C HIS A 113 -9.48 -3.75 -15.13
N THR A 114 -8.81 -2.88 -14.38
CA THR A 114 -7.62 -3.27 -13.61
C THR A 114 -7.93 -4.34 -12.57
N GLU A 115 -9.02 -4.20 -11.81
CA GLU A 115 -9.35 -5.10 -10.69
C GLU A 115 -10.61 -5.95 -10.90
N PHE A 116 -11.38 -5.70 -11.94
CA PHE A 116 -12.68 -6.38 -12.18
C PHE A 116 -13.02 -6.42 -13.66
N THR A 117 -14.01 -7.25 -13.99
CA THR A 117 -14.65 -7.30 -15.32
C THR A 117 -16.10 -6.92 -15.21
N THR A 118 -16.67 -6.36 -16.28
CA THR A 118 -18.08 -5.98 -16.34
C THR A 118 -18.78 -6.57 -17.54
N TYR A 119 -20.04 -6.95 -17.33
CA TYR A 119 -20.96 -7.44 -18.34
C TYR A 119 -22.21 -6.56 -18.28
N LEU A 120 -22.52 -5.84 -19.34
CA LEU A 120 -23.73 -5.06 -19.50
C LEU A 120 -24.51 -5.63 -20.67
N ALA A 121 -25.65 -6.20 -20.39
CA ALA A 121 -26.56 -6.71 -21.41
C ALA A 121 -27.85 -5.89 -21.43
N HIS A 122 -28.33 -5.54 -22.60
CA HIS A 122 -29.61 -4.81 -22.73
C HIS A 122 -30.43 -5.37 -23.91
N ALA A 123 -31.76 -5.29 -23.75
CA ALA A 123 -32.67 -5.64 -24.85
C ALA A 123 -33.87 -4.68 -24.88
N PRO A 124 -34.52 -4.53 -26.05
CA PRO A 124 -35.78 -3.79 -26.16
C PRO A 124 -36.91 -4.44 -25.36
N GLY A 125 -37.81 -3.59 -24.90
CA GLY A 125 -39.00 -4.04 -24.12
C GLY A 125 -38.70 -4.24 -22.64
N VAL A 126 -39.73 -4.34 -21.85
CA VAL A 126 -39.72 -4.62 -20.41
C VAL A 126 -40.79 -5.68 -20.11
N SER A 127 -40.53 -6.53 -19.13
CA SER A 127 -41.47 -7.54 -18.68
C SER A 127 -42.69 -6.89 -18.02
N ALA A 128 -43.84 -7.58 -18.06
CA ALA A 128 -45.06 -7.16 -17.34
C ALA A 128 -44.81 -7.06 -15.85
N ARG A 129 -44.03 -8.03 -15.29
CA ARG A 129 -43.58 -8.02 -13.91
C ARG A 129 -42.36 -7.10 -13.80
N PRO A 130 -42.40 -6.07 -12.94
CA PRO A 130 -41.25 -5.19 -12.76
C PRO A 130 -40.02 -5.95 -12.21
N PHE A 131 -38.84 -5.73 -12.82
CA PHE A 131 -37.58 -6.38 -12.42
C PHE A 131 -37.69 -7.90 -12.37
N ASP A 132 -38.32 -8.50 -13.39
CA ASP A 132 -38.48 -9.93 -13.47
C ASP A 132 -37.12 -10.63 -13.49
N PRO A 133 -36.85 -11.57 -12.55
CA PRO A 133 -35.62 -12.35 -12.55
C PRO A 133 -35.30 -13.06 -13.88
N ALA A 134 -36.36 -13.40 -14.66
CA ALA A 134 -36.19 -13.99 -15.99
C ALA A 134 -35.44 -13.10 -16.99
N GLU A 135 -35.42 -11.77 -16.80
CA GLU A 135 -34.60 -10.86 -17.61
C GLU A 135 -33.11 -11.11 -17.43
N ALA A 136 -32.69 -11.69 -16.28
CA ALA A 136 -31.30 -12.01 -15.95
C ALA A 136 -30.86 -13.43 -16.38
N GLU A 137 -31.76 -14.29 -16.90
CA GLU A 137 -31.45 -15.68 -17.34
C GLU A 137 -30.40 -15.72 -18.48
N LEU A 138 -30.13 -14.58 -19.13
CA LEU A 138 -29.02 -14.44 -20.04
C LEU A 138 -27.68 -14.84 -19.38
N PHE A 139 -27.55 -14.62 -18.10
CA PHE A 139 -26.41 -15.02 -17.28
C PHE A 139 -26.81 -16.25 -16.42
N PRO A 140 -26.61 -17.48 -16.91
CA PRO A 140 -27.03 -18.67 -16.20
C PRO A 140 -26.33 -18.82 -14.84
N ALA A 141 -27.02 -19.41 -13.85
CA ALA A 141 -26.48 -19.52 -12.49
C ALA A 141 -25.17 -20.32 -12.43
N ASP A 142 -25.05 -21.40 -13.23
CA ASP A 142 -23.84 -22.21 -13.34
C ASP A 142 -22.69 -21.42 -13.96
N TRP A 143 -22.97 -20.58 -14.94
CA TRP A 143 -21.97 -19.68 -15.55
C TRP A 143 -21.50 -18.62 -14.53
N ILE A 144 -22.41 -18.01 -13.77
CA ILE A 144 -22.04 -17.07 -12.69
C ILE A 144 -21.19 -17.76 -11.62
N ALA A 145 -21.53 -19.00 -11.26
CA ALA A 145 -20.78 -19.79 -10.27
C ALA A 145 -19.36 -20.14 -10.74
N ALA A 146 -19.17 -20.35 -12.05
CA ALA A 146 -17.88 -20.64 -12.69
C ALA A 146 -17.00 -19.39 -12.93
N ALA A 147 -17.47 -18.20 -12.58
CA ALA A 147 -16.72 -16.96 -12.80
C ALA A 147 -15.37 -16.98 -12.07
N PRO A 148 -14.29 -16.41 -12.69
CA PRO A 148 -12.95 -16.37 -12.10
C PRO A 148 -12.84 -15.40 -10.91
N GLY A 149 -13.94 -14.86 -10.44
CA GLY A 149 -14.06 -13.97 -9.30
C GLY A 149 -15.46 -14.07 -8.67
N LYS A 150 -15.78 -13.10 -7.83
CA LYS A 150 -17.07 -13.00 -7.17
C LYS A 150 -17.81 -11.74 -7.60
N ARG A 151 -19.13 -11.83 -7.66
CA ARG A 151 -19.99 -10.70 -7.99
C ARG A 151 -19.82 -9.58 -6.94
N ILE A 152 -19.31 -8.43 -7.36
CA ILE A 152 -19.14 -7.24 -6.52
C ILE A 152 -20.28 -6.24 -6.69
N ALA A 153 -20.86 -6.16 -7.89
CA ALA A 153 -22.06 -5.41 -8.18
C ALA A 153 -22.94 -6.17 -9.18
N ALA A 154 -24.24 -6.05 -9.01
CA ALA A 154 -25.23 -6.53 -9.96
C ALA A 154 -26.41 -5.56 -9.97
N VAL A 155 -26.80 -5.12 -11.16
CA VAL A 155 -27.81 -4.08 -11.34
C VAL A 155 -28.84 -4.52 -12.38
N ALA A 156 -30.11 -4.37 -12.05
CA ALA A 156 -31.21 -4.44 -13.00
C ALA A 156 -31.77 -3.03 -13.21
N ILE A 157 -31.82 -2.58 -14.47
CA ILE A 157 -32.36 -1.26 -14.83
C ILE A 157 -33.56 -1.45 -15.74
N ARG A 158 -34.71 -0.96 -15.26
CA ARG A 158 -35.94 -0.88 -16.04
C ARG A 158 -36.07 0.51 -16.63
N ILE A 159 -36.21 0.61 -17.95
CA ILE A 159 -36.26 1.86 -18.69
C ILE A 159 -37.63 1.97 -19.36
N GLU A 160 -38.41 2.95 -18.95
CA GLU A 160 -39.77 3.22 -19.46
C GLU A 160 -39.88 4.65 -20.00
N PRO A 161 -40.85 4.90 -20.88
CA PRO A 161 -41.18 6.26 -21.25
C PRO A 161 -41.74 7.00 -20.05
N LEU A 162 -41.30 8.25 -19.84
CA LEU A 162 -41.90 9.12 -18.85
C LEU A 162 -43.30 9.51 -19.31
N PRO A 163 -44.34 9.37 -18.48
CA PRO A 163 -45.70 9.83 -18.81
C PRO A 163 -45.74 11.36 -18.94
N ASP A 164 -46.81 11.86 -19.59
CA ASP A 164 -47.03 13.32 -19.77
C ASP A 164 -47.09 14.04 -18.42
N ASP A 165 -47.83 13.46 -17.46
CA ASP A 165 -47.73 13.87 -16.07
C ASP A 165 -46.66 13.07 -15.35
N PRO A 166 -45.49 13.65 -15.01
CA PRO A 166 -44.43 12.95 -14.29
C PRO A 166 -44.84 12.41 -12.92
N LEU A 167 -45.88 12.96 -12.28
CA LEU A 167 -46.38 12.47 -10.99
C LEU A 167 -47.07 11.12 -11.10
N ALA A 168 -47.50 10.71 -12.27
CA ALA A 168 -48.16 9.42 -12.49
C ALA A 168 -47.21 8.22 -12.21
N ILE A 169 -45.90 8.42 -12.08
CA ILE A 169 -44.98 7.37 -11.69
C ILE A 169 -44.91 7.12 -10.17
N ALA A 170 -45.48 8.00 -9.34
CA ALA A 170 -45.37 7.90 -7.88
C ALA A 170 -45.88 6.55 -7.30
N PRO A 171 -47.06 6.02 -7.71
CA PRO A 171 -47.51 4.70 -7.23
C PRO A 171 -46.55 3.58 -7.62
N GLN A 172 -46.00 3.61 -8.84
CA GLN A 172 -45.01 2.62 -9.30
C GLN A 172 -43.73 2.65 -8.45
N LEU A 173 -43.26 3.84 -8.09
CA LEU A 173 -42.05 4.01 -7.24
C LEU A 173 -42.28 3.40 -5.85
N GLU A 174 -43.46 3.58 -5.27
CA GLU A 174 -43.80 3.05 -3.95
C GLU A 174 -44.02 1.53 -3.95
N ASP A 175 -44.46 0.96 -5.07
CA ASP A 175 -44.62 -0.50 -5.25
C ASP A 175 -43.24 -1.16 -5.52
N TRP A 176 -42.36 -0.53 -6.29
CA TRP A 176 -41.13 -1.14 -6.73
C TRP A 176 -39.98 -1.01 -5.73
N PHE A 177 -39.98 0.01 -4.87
CA PHE A 177 -38.88 0.34 -3.99
C PHE A 177 -39.34 0.51 -2.55
N VAL A 178 -38.39 0.37 -1.62
CA VAL A 178 -38.62 0.61 -0.20
C VAL A 178 -38.72 2.11 0.07
N PRO A 179 -39.87 2.65 0.48
CA PRO A 179 -40.12 4.10 0.56
C PRO A 179 -39.10 4.86 1.44
N GLU A 180 -38.71 4.26 2.57
CA GLU A 180 -37.79 4.89 3.55
C GLU A 180 -36.36 5.09 3.02
N SER A 181 -35.99 4.35 1.99
CA SER A 181 -34.68 4.44 1.35
C SER A 181 -34.73 4.92 -0.11
N LEU A 182 -35.93 5.24 -0.60
CA LEU A 182 -36.14 5.69 -1.97
C LEU A 182 -35.38 6.99 -2.26
N VAL A 183 -34.54 6.92 -3.28
CA VAL A 183 -33.86 8.03 -3.92
C VAL A 183 -34.48 8.22 -5.29
N CYS A 184 -34.91 9.44 -5.61
CA CYS A 184 -35.54 9.74 -6.89
C CYS A 184 -35.20 11.18 -7.31
N ALA A 185 -34.67 11.34 -8.50
CA ALA A 185 -34.22 12.64 -9.00
C ALA A 185 -34.38 12.77 -10.52
N TRP A 186 -34.65 13.98 -10.98
CA TRP A 186 -34.40 14.36 -12.37
C TRP A 186 -32.92 14.34 -12.67
N VAL A 187 -32.56 13.87 -13.86
CA VAL A 187 -31.16 13.82 -14.29
C VAL A 187 -31.00 14.38 -15.69
N LEU A 188 -29.76 14.78 -16.00
CA LEU A 188 -29.38 15.32 -17.32
C LEU A 188 -30.31 16.44 -17.80
N ASP A 189 -30.50 17.44 -16.95
CA ASP A 189 -31.36 18.61 -17.24
C ASP A 189 -32.82 18.19 -17.58
N GLY A 190 -33.35 17.27 -16.81
CA GLY A 190 -34.73 16.81 -16.95
C GLY A 190 -34.97 15.82 -18.11
N ALA A 191 -33.93 15.19 -18.64
CA ALA A 191 -34.08 14.17 -19.67
C ALA A 191 -34.71 12.87 -19.17
N ALA A 192 -34.55 12.55 -17.91
CA ALA A 192 -35.15 11.39 -17.28
C ALA A 192 -35.32 11.59 -15.77
N VAL A 193 -36.19 10.79 -15.17
CA VAL A 193 -36.26 10.55 -13.73
C VAL A 193 -35.60 9.22 -13.44
N ILE A 194 -34.65 9.17 -12.50
CA ILE A 194 -34.03 7.91 -12.04
C ILE A 194 -34.47 7.67 -10.60
N ALA A 195 -34.81 6.42 -10.30
CA ALA A 195 -35.17 5.98 -8.95
C ALA A 195 -34.48 4.68 -8.56
N THR A 196 -34.15 4.54 -7.27
CA THR A 196 -33.59 3.32 -6.63
C THR A 196 -33.77 3.43 -5.13
N ASP A 197 -33.71 2.30 -4.42
CA ASP A 197 -33.63 2.26 -2.95
C ASP A 197 -32.25 1.85 -2.43
N PHE A 198 -31.27 1.62 -3.31
CA PHE A 198 -29.92 1.12 -2.98
C PHE A 198 -29.93 -0.19 -2.18
N ARG A 199 -30.97 -1.01 -2.32
CA ARG A 199 -31.08 -2.32 -1.70
C ARG A 199 -30.87 -3.43 -2.72
N ILE A 200 -30.27 -4.51 -2.24
CA ILE A 200 -30.11 -5.75 -3.03
C ILE A 200 -31.39 -6.55 -2.83
N ASP A 201 -32.04 -6.93 -3.92
CA ASP A 201 -33.23 -7.73 -3.92
C ASP A 201 -32.94 -9.25 -3.65
N PRO A 202 -33.96 -10.09 -3.49
CA PRO A 202 -33.78 -11.53 -3.29
C PRO A 202 -33.09 -12.26 -4.45
N ALA A 203 -33.11 -11.71 -5.68
CA ALA A 203 -32.34 -12.21 -6.83
C ALA A 203 -30.85 -11.76 -6.79
N GLY A 204 -30.47 -10.95 -5.79
CA GLY A 204 -29.13 -10.44 -5.61
C GLY A 204 -28.80 -9.27 -6.52
N GLN A 205 -29.78 -8.52 -7.00
CA GLN A 205 -29.62 -7.39 -7.88
C GLN A 205 -30.04 -6.08 -7.18
N MET A 206 -29.34 -5.01 -7.47
CA MET A 206 -29.77 -3.65 -7.12
C MET A 206 -30.64 -3.12 -8.25
N ARG A 207 -31.83 -2.62 -7.91
CA ARG A 207 -32.84 -2.20 -8.87
C ARG A 207 -32.79 -0.70 -9.12
N PHE A 208 -32.89 -0.32 -10.39
CA PHE A 208 -33.03 1.07 -10.83
C PHE A 208 -34.16 1.18 -11.83
N ALA A 209 -34.97 2.21 -11.69
CA ALA A 209 -35.94 2.62 -12.72
C ALA A 209 -35.44 3.91 -13.38
N ALA A 210 -35.61 4.00 -14.70
CA ALA A 210 -35.34 5.21 -15.47
C ALA A 210 -36.55 5.54 -16.34
N PHE A 211 -37.27 6.59 -16.00
CA PHE A 211 -38.39 7.11 -16.79
C PHE A 211 -37.88 8.21 -17.70
N VAL A 212 -37.84 7.94 -18.98
CA VAL A 212 -37.14 8.75 -19.98
C VAL A 212 -38.13 9.63 -20.73
N ARG A 213 -37.86 10.92 -20.78
CA ARG A 213 -38.69 11.88 -21.52
C ARG A 213 -38.75 11.54 -23.01
N PRO A 214 -39.94 11.56 -23.64
CA PRO A 214 -40.08 11.38 -25.09
C PRO A 214 -39.13 12.31 -25.87
N GLY A 215 -38.53 11.78 -26.95
CA GLY A 215 -37.55 12.52 -27.76
C GLY A 215 -36.10 12.49 -27.26
N THR A 216 -35.84 11.86 -26.11
CA THR A 216 -34.45 11.64 -25.67
C THR A 216 -33.79 10.58 -26.56
N GLY A 217 -32.70 10.96 -27.23
CA GLY A 217 -32.00 10.09 -28.17
C GLY A 217 -31.31 8.90 -27.46
N PRO A 218 -31.13 7.72 -28.19
CA PRO A 218 -30.66 6.47 -27.62
C PRO A 218 -29.27 6.57 -26.99
N GLY A 219 -28.38 7.40 -27.53
CA GLY A 219 -27.05 7.65 -26.92
C GLY A 219 -27.12 8.40 -25.59
N ARG A 220 -28.17 9.23 -25.37
CA ARG A 220 -28.36 9.92 -24.08
C ARG A 220 -28.88 8.96 -23.02
N VAL A 221 -29.80 8.05 -23.41
CA VAL A 221 -30.26 6.95 -22.56
C VAL A 221 -29.09 6.05 -22.17
N GLY A 222 -28.24 5.67 -23.13
CA GLY A 222 -27.03 4.88 -22.87
C GLY A 222 -26.07 5.51 -21.88
N ARG A 223 -25.89 6.85 -21.94
CA ARG A 223 -25.10 7.56 -20.94
C ARG A 223 -25.70 7.49 -19.54
N ILE A 224 -27.03 7.56 -19.40
CA ILE A 224 -27.69 7.38 -18.12
C ILE A 224 -27.38 5.99 -17.55
N VAL A 225 -27.62 4.94 -18.35
CA VAL A 225 -27.37 3.55 -17.97
C VAL A 225 -25.94 3.32 -17.53
N GLN A 226 -24.97 3.75 -18.35
CA GLN A 226 -23.58 3.55 -18.02
C GLN A 226 -23.17 4.26 -16.72
N ARG A 227 -23.67 5.49 -16.48
CA ARG A 227 -23.39 6.22 -15.24
C ARG A 227 -23.96 5.53 -14.01
N ILE A 228 -25.16 4.94 -14.11
CA ILE A 228 -25.75 4.16 -13.02
C ILE A 228 -24.86 2.93 -12.73
N CYS A 229 -24.49 2.16 -13.75
CA CYS A 229 -23.62 0.98 -13.60
C CYS A 229 -22.25 1.33 -13.02
N GLU A 230 -21.62 2.40 -13.52
CA GLU A 230 -20.35 2.90 -13.02
C GLU A 230 -20.46 3.38 -11.57
N LEU A 231 -21.51 4.15 -11.24
CA LEU A 231 -21.76 4.64 -9.88
C LEU A 231 -21.83 3.47 -8.90
N GLU A 232 -22.62 2.44 -9.21
CA GLU A 232 -22.78 1.29 -8.33
C GLU A 232 -21.50 0.47 -8.21
N THR A 233 -20.81 0.24 -9.31
CA THR A 233 -19.55 -0.53 -9.30
C THR A 233 -18.46 0.17 -8.50
N TYR A 234 -18.21 1.44 -8.77
CA TYR A 234 -17.16 2.18 -8.07
C TYR A 234 -17.52 2.46 -6.62
N ARG A 235 -18.81 2.61 -6.30
CA ARG A 235 -19.29 2.66 -4.93
C ARG A 235 -18.98 1.35 -4.19
N ALA A 236 -19.29 0.20 -4.79
CA ALA A 236 -19.01 -1.10 -4.19
C ALA A 236 -17.49 -1.33 -4.04
N MET A 237 -16.69 -0.95 -5.04
CA MET A 237 -15.23 -1.07 -5.03
C MET A 237 -14.58 -0.20 -3.94
N SER A 238 -15.03 1.04 -3.76
CA SER A 238 -14.51 1.93 -2.71
C SER A 238 -14.91 1.46 -1.31
N MET A 239 -16.10 0.89 -1.14
CA MET A 239 -16.57 0.34 0.14
C MET A 239 -15.75 -0.86 0.64
N LEU A 240 -14.98 -1.53 -0.22
CA LEU A 240 -14.00 -2.54 0.21
C LEU A 240 -12.94 -1.96 1.15
N GLY A 241 -12.60 -0.67 0.98
CA GLY A 241 -11.70 0.04 1.88
C GLY A 241 -12.22 0.15 3.30
N LEU A 242 -13.54 0.27 3.49
CA LEU A 242 -14.14 0.35 4.83
C LEU A 242 -13.88 -0.92 5.67
N GLY A 243 -13.99 -2.10 5.05
CA GLY A 243 -13.68 -3.36 5.72
C GLY A 243 -12.22 -3.41 6.18
N ARG A 244 -11.30 -2.99 5.30
CA ARG A 244 -9.86 -2.88 5.62
C ARG A 244 -9.58 -1.84 6.71
N ALA A 245 -10.21 -0.67 6.64
CA ALA A 245 -10.05 0.39 7.65
C ALA A 245 -10.51 -0.05 9.04
N ARG A 246 -11.60 -0.81 9.13
CA ARG A 246 -12.07 -1.38 10.41
C ARG A 246 -11.08 -2.38 10.99
N ALA A 247 -10.57 -3.31 10.18
CA ALA A 247 -9.55 -4.27 10.58
C ALA A 247 -8.26 -3.58 11.01
N LEU A 248 -7.79 -2.59 10.25
CA LEU A 248 -6.63 -1.78 10.59
C LEU A 248 -6.83 -1.04 11.91
N THR A 249 -7.98 -0.39 12.11
CA THR A 249 -8.28 0.36 13.34
C THR A 249 -8.19 -0.52 14.58
N ALA A 250 -8.66 -1.77 14.50
CA ALA A 250 -8.54 -2.72 15.60
C ALA A 250 -7.07 -3.02 15.96
N ARG A 251 -6.20 -3.19 14.94
CA ARG A 251 -4.75 -3.39 15.16
C ARG A 251 -4.07 -2.14 15.73
N LEU A 252 -4.40 -0.96 15.19
CA LEU A 252 -3.85 0.30 15.71
C LEU A 252 -4.26 0.58 17.16
N ASN A 253 -5.49 0.19 17.54
CA ASN A 253 -5.95 0.31 18.93
C ASN A 253 -5.13 -0.57 19.91
N ALA A 254 -4.59 -1.70 19.46
CA ALA A 254 -3.71 -2.53 20.24
C ALA A 254 -2.28 -1.96 20.33
N LEU A 255 -1.75 -1.43 19.24
CA LEU A 255 -0.36 -0.92 19.16
C LEU A 255 -0.18 0.48 19.77
N ASP A 256 -1.19 1.35 19.73
CA ASP A 256 -1.08 2.74 20.18
C ASP A 256 -0.77 2.90 21.67
N PRO A 257 -1.40 2.12 22.59
CA PRO A 257 -1.03 2.15 24.01
C PRO A 257 0.41 1.69 24.25
N GLU A 258 0.87 0.66 23.55
CA GLU A 258 2.25 0.14 23.67
C GLU A 258 3.27 1.17 23.19
N LEU A 259 3.06 1.74 22.01
CA LEU A 259 3.89 2.82 21.49
C LEU A 259 3.90 4.03 22.40
N SER A 260 2.74 4.39 22.97
CA SER A 260 2.61 5.53 23.87
C SER A 260 3.34 5.29 25.19
N ALA A 261 3.26 4.09 25.76
CA ALA A 261 3.99 3.70 26.96
C ALA A 261 5.50 3.70 26.74
N LEU A 262 5.98 3.18 25.61
CA LEU A 262 7.41 3.22 25.25
C LEU A 262 7.92 4.66 25.11
N VAL A 263 7.17 5.51 24.43
CA VAL A 263 7.54 6.93 24.25
C VAL A 263 7.55 7.68 25.58
N ALA A 264 6.58 7.43 26.46
CA ALA A 264 6.53 8.04 27.79
C ALA A 264 7.70 7.57 28.68
N GLY A 265 8.03 6.28 28.64
CA GLY A 265 9.14 5.70 29.40
C GLY A 265 10.54 6.08 28.90
N MET A 266 10.66 6.74 27.73
CA MET A 266 11.96 7.21 27.22
C MET A 266 12.63 8.26 28.11
N SER A 267 11.86 8.96 28.93
CA SER A 267 12.38 9.96 29.88
C SER A 267 12.81 9.37 31.22
N ASP A 268 12.43 8.13 31.50
CA ASP A 268 12.73 7.44 32.75
C ASP A 268 13.90 6.48 32.57
N ASP A 269 14.87 6.52 33.48
CA ASP A 269 16.03 5.60 33.51
C ASP A 269 15.70 4.19 34.03
N THR A 270 14.41 3.83 34.06
CA THR A 270 13.95 2.55 34.63
C THR A 270 14.21 1.34 33.75
N HIS A 271 14.39 1.54 32.44
CA HIS A 271 14.67 0.47 31.47
C HIS A 271 15.90 0.77 30.62
N PRO A 272 16.71 -0.25 30.29
CA PRO A 272 17.83 -0.09 29.36
C PRO A 272 17.36 0.46 28.01
N ALA A 273 18.09 1.43 27.46
CA ALA A 273 17.73 2.06 26.20
C ALA A 273 17.72 1.04 25.03
N GLU A 274 18.60 0.03 25.05
CA GLU A 274 18.64 -1.05 24.04
C GLU A 274 17.35 -1.88 24.03
N GLU A 275 16.86 -2.32 25.19
CA GLU A 275 15.62 -3.11 25.28
C GLU A 275 14.41 -2.30 24.80
N THR A 276 14.36 -1.02 25.15
CA THR A 276 13.30 -0.11 24.69
C THR A 276 13.36 0.10 23.17
N LEU A 277 14.57 0.20 22.61
CA LEU A 277 14.79 0.31 21.17
C LEU A 277 14.34 -0.94 20.44
N ASP A 278 14.67 -2.13 20.91
CA ASP A 278 14.26 -3.40 20.30
C ASP A 278 12.73 -3.54 20.26
N ARG A 279 12.05 -3.20 21.35
CA ARG A 279 10.58 -3.21 21.42
C ARG A 279 9.96 -2.20 20.46
N LEU A 280 10.55 -1.01 20.36
CA LEU A 280 10.10 0.01 19.41
C LEU A 280 10.29 -0.42 17.96
N LEU A 281 11.42 -1.07 17.64
CA LEU A 281 11.68 -1.62 16.31
C LEU A 281 10.66 -2.69 15.92
N ALA A 282 10.26 -3.55 16.86
CA ALA A 282 9.20 -4.55 16.64
C ALA A 282 7.85 -3.88 16.30
N ILE A 283 7.43 -2.86 17.07
CA ILE A 283 6.20 -2.09 16.79
C ILE A 283 6.31 -1.38 15.44
N SER A 284 7.47 -0.80 15.12
CA SER A 284 7.69 -0.12 13.84
C SER A 284 7.56 -1.09 12.66
N ALA A 285 8.11 -2.29 12.77
CA ALA A 285 7.99 -3.34 11.76
C ALA A 285 6.52 -3.77 11.55
N ASP A 286 5.75 -3.91 12.63
CA ASP A 286 4.32 -4.20 12.56
C ASP A 286 3.55 -3.07 11.84
N LEU A 287 3.82 -1.81 12.18
CA LEU A 287 3.18 -0.65 11.55
C LEU A 287 3.52 -0.56 10.06
N GLU A 288 4.79 -0.78 9.68
CA GLU A 288 5.21 -0.81 8.27
C GLU A 288 4.55 -1.96 7.50
N SER A 289 4.45 -3.15 8.11
CA SER A 289 3.72 -4.28 7.52
C SER A 289 2.26 -3.94 7.27
N LEU A 290 1.59 -3.28 8.23
CA LEU A 290 0.21 -2.80 8.07
C LEU A 290 0.10 -1.75 6.97
N ALA A 291 1.08 -0.85 6.82
CA ALA A 291 1.11 0.14 5.75
C ALA A 291 1.20 -0.51 4.36
N VAL A 292 2.13 -1.44 4.18
CA VAL A 292 2.30 -2.19 2.92
C VAL A 292 1.01 -2.96 2.57
N GLN A 293 0.42 -3.69 3.53
CA GLN A 293 -0.79 -4.50 3.32
C GLN A 293 -2.02 -3.67 2.91
N ASN A 294 -2.10 -2.41 3.33
CA ASN A 294 -3.28 -1.58 3.12
C ASN A 294 -3.10 -0.50 2.03
N SER A 295 -1.85 -0.16 1.65
CA SER A 295 -1.53 0.94 0.73
C SER A 295 -2.28 0.86 -0.60
N PHE A 296 -2.24 -0.30 -1.26
CA PHE A 296 -2.94 -0.52 -2.53
C PHE A 296 -4.45 -0.30 -2.39
N ARG A 297 -5.08 -0.90 -1.37
CA ARG A 297 -6.53 -0.82 -1.19
C ARG A 297 -6.99 0.60 -0.83
N PHE A 298 -6.25 1.32 -0.01
CA PHE A 298 -6.60 2.71 0.35
C PHE A 298 -6.40 3.65 -0.83
N GLY A 299 -5.31 3.52 -1.57
CA GLY A 299 -5.10 4.27 -2.80
C GLY A 299 -6.20 4.02 -3.84
N ALA A 300 -6.57 2.75 -4.07
CA ALA A 300 -7.67 2.37 -4.96
C ALA A 300 -9.01 2.91 -4.44
N THR A 301 -9.28 2.87 -3.13
CA THR A 301 -10.49 3.41 -2.52
C THR A 301 -10.62 4.91 -2.78
N GLY A 302 -9.55 5.68 -2.59
CA GLY A 302 -9.54 7.11 -2.88
C GLY A 302 -9.80 7.43 -4.36
N ALA A 303 -9.21 6.66 -5.27
CA ALA A 303 -9.44 6.80 -6.71
C ALA A 303 -10.91 6.50 -7.08
N TYR A 304 -11.48 5.43 -6.54
CA TYR A 304 -12.88 5.08 -6.80
C TYR A 304 -13.86 6.07 -6.15
N GLU A 305 -13.57 6.58 -4.95
CA GLU A 305 -14.34 7.65 -4.31
C GLU A 305 -14.42 8.89 -5.21
N ALA A 306 -13.29 9.32 -5.79
CA ALA A 306 -13.26 10.45 -6.71
C ALA A 306 -14.15 10.21 -7.95
N ILE A 307 -14.13 8.98 -8.49
CA ILE A 307 -14.99 8.61 -9.62
C ILE A 307 -16.47 8.64 -9.20
N VAL A 308 -16.85 8.10 -8.03
CA VAL A 308 -18.23 8.14 -7.52
C VAL A 308 -18.71 9.57 -7.42
N THR A 309 -17.94 10.46 -6.79
CA THR A 309 -18.26 11.89 -6.67
C THR A 309 -18.48 12.51 -8.06
N GLN A 310 -17.57 12.30 -8.99
CA GLN A 310 -17.71 12.79 -10.36
C GLN A 310 -18.96 12.23 -11.07
N ARG A 311 -19.30 10.93 -10.86
CA ARG A 311 -20.48 10.33 -11.49
C ARG A 311 -21.78 10.93 -10.96
N VAL A 312 -21.85 11.24 -9.66
CA VAL A 312 -22.99 11.95 -9.08
C VAL A 312 -23.10 13.37 -9.65
N GLU A 313 -22.01 14.12 -9.73
CA GLU A 313 -21.98 15.48 -10.29
C GLU A 313 -22.46 15.53 -11.74
N VAL A 314 -21.95 14.62 -12.59
CA VAL A 314 -22.31 14.61 -14.02
C VAL A 314 -23.73 14.09 -14.27
N LEU A 315 -24.44 13.54 -13.29
CA LEU A 315 -25.89 13.31 -13.40
C LEU A 315 -26.65 14.62 -13.52
N ARG A 316 -26.12 15.73 -13.04
CA ARG A 316 -26.78 17.05 -13.04
C ARG A 316 -28.22 16.92 -12.53
N GLU A 317 -28.30 16.37 -11.31
CA GLU A 317 -29.59 16.04 -10.71
C GLU A 317 -30.31 17.26 -10.18
N SER A 318 -31.62 17.21 -10.31
CA SER A 318 -32.52 18.11 -9.62
C SER A 318 -33.62 17.33 -8.89
N ARG A 319 -34.21 17.97 -7.86
CA ARG A 319 -35.16 17.27 -6.99
C ARG A 319 -36.44 16.89 -7.73
N PHE A 320 -36.88 15.65 -7.55
CA PHE A 320 -38.16 15.16 -7.99
C PHE A 320 -39.12 15.13 -6.79
N GLU A 321 -40.15 16.01 -6.80
CA GLU A 321 -41.26 16.03 -5.84
C GLU A 321 -40.88 15.92 -4.35
N GLY A 322 -39.87 16.68 -3.92
CA GLY A 322 -39.41 16.66 -2.53
C GLY A 322 -38.62 15.40 -2.13
N ARG A 323 -38.49 14.40 -3.00
CA ARG A 323 -37.79 13.14 -2.72
C ARG A 323 -36.28 13.35 -2.61
N GLN A 324 -35.58 12.42 -1.92
CA GLN A 324 -34.16 12.47 -1.71
C GLN A 324 -33.40 12.32 -3.03
N LYS A 325 -32.37 13.14 -3.26
CA LYS A 325 -31.46 13.05 -4.40
C LYS A 325 -30.32 12.04 -4.16
N PHE A 326 -29.63 11.66 -5.23
CA PHE A 326 -28.42 10.79 -5.16
C PHE A 326 -27.32 11.44 -4.33
N SER A 327 -27.01 12.73 -4.54
CA SER A 327 -26.01 13.47 -3.75
C SER A 327 -26.33 13.48 -2.26
N GLU A 328 -27.59 13.66 -1.89
CA GLU A 328 -28.01 13.66 -0.48
C GLU A 328 -27.89 12.28 0.17
N PHE A 329 -28.21 11.22 -0.59
CA PHE A 329 -27.99 9.85 -0.13
C PHE A 329 -26.50 9.57 0.08
N MET A 330 -25.65 9.92 -0.90
CA MET A 330 -24.20 9.72 -0.81
C MET A 330 -23.60 10.49 0.37
N LEU A 331 -23.95 11.76 0.53
CA LEU A 331 -23.48 12.58 1.64
C LEU A 331 -23.83 11.99 3.01
N ARG A 332 -25.00 11.37 3.14
CA ARG A 332 -25.49 10.82 4.41
C ARG A 332 -25.01 9.40 4.69
N ARG A 333 -24.83 8.56 3.67
CA ARG A 333 -24.58 7.12 3.83
C ARG A 333 -23.20 6.66 3.38
N TYR A 334 -22.68 7.28 2.32
CA TYR A 334 -21.42 6.87 1.70
C TYR A 334 -20.23 7.68 2.22
N ASP A 335 -20.33 9.00 2.30
CA ASP A 335 -19.24 9.87 2.75
C ASP A 335 -18.71 9.53 4.15
N PRO A 336 -19.54 9.20 5.16
CA PRO A 336 -19.03 8.82 6.47
C PRO A 336 -18.17 7.58 6.43
N ALA A 337 -18.47 6.62 5.54
CA ALA A 337 -17.66 5.43 5.34
C ALA A 337 -16.28 5.79 4.74
N MET A 338 -16.24 6.67 3.75
CA MET A 338 -14.99 7.14 3.14
C MET A 338 -14.14 7.97 4.11
N ARG A 339 -14.77 8.79 4.95
CA ARG A 339 -14.07 9.51 6.04
C ARG A 339 -13.43 8.54 7.04
N THR A 340 -14.10 7.43 7.35
CA THR A 340 -13.53 6.38 8.22
C THR A 340 -12.26 5.78 7.61
N VAL A 341 -12.25 5.52 6.30
CA VAL A 341 -11.06 5.02 5.60
C VAL A 341 -9.91 6.01 5.68
N LYS A 342 -10.17 7.28 5.35
CA LYS A 342 -9.17 8.36 5.40
C LYS A 342 -8.63 8.58 6.81
N SER A 343 -9.48 8.50 7.82
CA SER A 343 -9.06 8.63 9.23
C SER A 343 -8.16 7.48 9.68
N ALA A 344 -8.47 6.24 9.27
CA ALA A 344 -7.63 5.08 9.59
C ALA A 344 -6.25 5.16 8.92
N GLU A 345 -6.22 5.58 7.66
CA GLU A 345 -4.96 5.80 6.91
C GLU A 345 -4.11 6.91 7.55
N ALA A 346 -4.73 8.05 7.88
CA ALA A 346 -4.04 9.16 8.53
C ALA A 346 -3.48 8.76 9.90
N ARG A 347 -4.26 8.00 10.69
CA ARG A 347 -3.80 7.49 11.99
C ARG A 347 -2.59 6.57 11.87
N LEU A 348 -2.61 5.62 10.91
CA LEU A 348 -1.46 4.75 10.64
C LEU A 348 -0.21 5.57 10.32
N ARG A 349 -0.33 6.57 9.44
CA ARG A 349 0.77 7.47 9.09
C ARG A 349 1.31 8.22 10.30
N THR A 350 0.43 8.75 11.14
CA THR A 350 0.83 9.46 12.38
C THR A 350 1.58 8.54 13.34
N MET A 351 1.14 7.27 13.48
CA MET A 351 1.82 6.31 14.34
C MET A 351 3.19 5.92 13.78
N LEU A 352 3.32 5.71 12.47
CA LEU A 352 4.61 5.49 11.81
C LEU A 352 5.59 6.64 12.05
N GLU A 353 5.14 7.88 11.87
CA GLU A 353 5.96 9.06 12.13
C GLU A 353 6.37 9.19 13.60
N ARG A 354 5.47 8.84 14.55
CA ARG A 354 5.80 8.82 15.99
C ARG A 354 6.86 7.75 16.29
N ALA A 355 6.69 6.55 15.76
CA ALA A 355 7.63 5.45 15.95
C ALA A 355 9.02 5.78 15.36
N ALA A 356 9.06 6.37 14.17
CA ALA A 356 10.30 6.80 13.55
C ALA A 356 11.06 7.85 14.38
N ARG A 357 10.36 8.92 14.84
CA ARG A 357 10.97 9.94 15.69
C ARG A 357 11.45 9.37 17.03
N ALA A 358 10.67 8.49 17.66
CA ALA A 358 11.07 7.82 18.89
C ALA A 358 12.31 6.95 18.68
N GLY A 359 12.39 6.24 17.55
CA GLY A 359 13.54 5.42 17.18
C GLY A 359 14.84 6.23 17.04
N GLU A 360 14.78 7.40 16.44
CA GLU A 360 15.94 8.31 16.32
C GLU A 360 16.44 8.79 17.70
N LEU A 361 15.50 9.17 18.57
CA LEU A 361 15.86 9.61 19.92
C LEU A 361 16.48 8.48 20.74
N LEU A 362 15.90 7.27 20.69
CA LEU A 362 16.45 6.10 21.40
C LEU A 362 17.81 5.69 20.86
N ARG A 363 18.01 5.69 19.56
CA ARG A 363 19.31 5.40 18.95
C ARG A 363 20.38 6.35 19.49
N THR A 364 20.07 7.66 19.53
CA THR A 364 20.98 8.66 20.07
C THR A 364 21.29 8.39 21.55
N ARG A 365 20.29 8.00 22.35
CA ARG A 365 20.49 7.65 23.78
C ARG A 365 21.37 6.41 23.94
N VAL A 366 21.12 5.34 23.17
CA VAL A 366 21.96 4.13 23.16
C VAL A 366 23.41 4.47 22.81
N ASP A 367 23.64 5.33 21.83
CA ASP A 367 25.00 5.75 21.46
C ASP A 367 25.69 6.53 22.58
N VAL A 368 24.97 7.39 23.29
CA VAL A 368 25.49 8.13 24.47
C VAL A 368 25.80 7.16 25.61
N GLU A 369 24.90 6.24 25.95
CA GLU A 369 25.12 5.23 27.00
C GLU A 369 26.32 4.33 26.68
N ARG A 370 26.44 3.84 25.44
CA ARG A 370 27.63 3.07 24.99
C ARG A 370 28.91 3.88 25.06
N SER A 371 28.86 5.15 24.69
CA SER A 371 30.04 6.04 24.79
C SER A 371 30.46 6.24 26.23
N ALA A 372 29.53 6.43 27.15
CA ALA A 372 29.81 6.54 28.59
C ALA A 372 30.43 5.25 29.15
N GLN A 373 29.88 4.08 28.81
CA GLN A 373 30.44 2.78 29.20
C GLN A 373 31.85 2.58 28.67
N ASN A 374 32.10 2.94 27.42
CA ASN A 374 33.42 2.86 26.81
C ASN A 374 34.44 3.79 27.51
N GLN A 375 34.02 5.01 27.88
CA GLN A 375 34.87 5.94 28.66
C GLN A 375 35.20 5.38 30.02
N GLU A 376 34.23 4.77 30.74
CA GLU A 376 34.46 4.13 32.04
C GLU A 376 35.41 2.94 31.92
N LEU A 377 35.25 2.13 30.87
CA LEU A 377 36.15 1.01 30.56
C LEU A 377 37.57 1.51 30.33
N LEU A 378 37.74 2.51 29.48
CA LEU A 378 39.05 3.13 29.19
C LEU A 378 39.69 3.72 30.46
N ALA A 379 38.92 4.43 31.28
CA ALA A 379 39.38 4.95 32.56
C ALA A 379 39.81 3.84 33.56
N SER A 380 39.13 2.69 33.52
CA SER A 380 39.51 1.52 34.33
C SER A 380 40.79 0.87 33.84
N MET A 381 40.99 0.82 32.49
CA MET A 381 42.23 0.31 31.87
C MET A 381 43.40 1.22 32.18
N ASP A 382 43.20 2.52 32.11
CA ASP A 382 44.24 3.52 32.42
C ASP A 382 44.71 3.40 33.90
N ARG A 383 43.75 3.25 34.84
CA ARG A 383 44.05 2.97 36.26
C ARG A 383 44.83 1.68 36.43
N ARG A 384 44.49 0.61 35.72
CA ARG A 384 45.25 -0.65 35.76
C ARG A 384 46.67 -0.51 35.19
N ALA A 385 46.83 0.22 34.11
CA ALA A 385 48.12 0.49 33.52
C ALA A 385 48.99 1.31 34.45
N ASP A 386 48.47 2.34 35.15
CA ASP A 386 49.18 3.16 36.12
C ASP A 386 49.61 2.32 37.37
N LEU A 387 48.72 1.45 37.84
CA LEU A 387 49.08 0.51 38.93
C LEU A 387 50.20 -0.46 38.50
N GLN A 388 50.15 -0.94 37.24
CA GLN A 388 51.17 -1.85 36.72
C GLN A 388 52.53 -1.15 36.57
N LEU A 389 52.54 0.09 36.14
CA LEU A 389 53.76 0.92 36.08
C LEU A 389 54.32 1.18 37.48
N ARG A 390 53.47 1.49 38.48
CA ARG A 390 53.90 1.67 39.89
C ARG A 390 54.51 0.38 40.46
N LEU A 391 53.86 -0.77 40.20
CA LEU A 391 54.39 -2.07 40.62
C LEU A 391 55.72 -2.37 39.99
N GLN A 392 55.86 -2.11 38.67
CA GLN A 392 57.13 -2.26 37.95
C GLN A 392 58.24 -1.39 38.56
N HIS A 393 57.95 -0.10 38.84
CA HIS A 393 58.92 0.78 39.53
C HIS A 393 59.33 0.29 40.90
N THR A 394 58.39 -0.25 41.68
CA THR A 394 58.66 -0.82 43.00
C THR A 394 59.58 -2.07 42.88
N VAL A 395 59.26 -2.98 41.96
CA VAL A 395 60.09 -4.17 41.72
C VAL A 395 61.47 -3.80 41.19
N GLU A 396 61.58 -2.81 40.30
CA GLU A 396 62.87 -2.31 39.87
C GLU A 396 63.69 -1.70 41.02
N GLY A 397 63.06 -0.91 41.90
CA GLY A 397 63.76 -0.37 43.08
C GLY A 397 64.29 -1.48 44.01
N LEU A 398 63.46 -2.49 44.32
CA LEU A 398 63.88 -3.67 45.09
C LEU A 398 64.99 -4.45 44.39
N SER A 399 64.93 -4.62 43.07
CA SER A 399 65.98 -5.30 42.30
C SER A 399 67.32 -4.57 42.38
N VAL A 400 67.31 -3.20 42.31
CA VAL A 400 68.56 -2.42 42.48
C VAL A 400 69.18 -2.68 43.84
N VAL A 401 68.39 -2.68 44.92
CA VAL A 401 68.89 -2.96 46.27
C VAL A 401 69.48 -4.37 46.38
N ALA A 402 68.76 -5.36 45.88
CA ALA A 402 69.22 -6.78 45.92
C ALA A 402 70.50 -6.96 45.13
N ILE A 403 70.55 -6.48 43.86
CA ILE A 403 71.72 -6.59 43.01
C ILE A 403 72.92 -5.86 43.65
N SER A 404 72.70 -4.67 44.22
CA SER A 404 73.75 -3.92 44.93
C SER A 404 74.29 -4.70 46.11
N TYR A 405 73.44 -5.31 46.93
CA TYR A 405 73.86 -6.12 48.02
C TYR A 405 74.72 -7.33 47.60
N TYR A 406 74.29 -8.08 46.59
CA TYR A 406 75.06 -9.20 46.07
C TYR A 406 76.38 -8.71 45.41
N ALA A 407 76.37 -7.61 44.66
CA ALA A 407 77.57 -7.05 44.02
C ALA A 407 78.61 -6.58 45.03
N VAL A 408 78.15 -5.89 46.12
CA VAL A 408 79.03 -5.49 47.27
C VAL A 408 79.66 -6.72 47.94
N SER A 409 78.80 -7.74 48.22
CA SER A 409 79.29 -8.98 48.83
C SER A 409 80.32 -9.70 47.97
N LEU A 410 80.09 -9.82 46.66
CA LEU A 410 81.00 -10.47 45.71
C LEU A 410 82.31 -9.68 45.57
N ALA A 411 82.23 -8.35 45.41
CA ALA A 411 83.39 -7.47 45.31
C ALA A 411 84.24 -7.50 46.59
N GLY A 412 83.56 -7.58 47.77
CA GLY A 412 84.20 -7.75 49.06
C GLY A 412 85.02 -9.04 49.16
N TYR A 413 84.46 -10.15 48.65
CA TYR A 413 85.19 -11.42 48.56
C TYR A 413 86.39 -11.37 47.60
N LEU A 414 86.27 -10.73 46.46
CA LEU A 414 87.35 -10.60 45.46
C LEU A 414 88.49 -9.68 45.95
N THR A 415 88.19 -8.61 46.67
CA THR A 415 89.14 -7.65 47.14
C THR A 415 89.79 -8.08 48.48
N TYR A 416 89.28 -8.99 49.25
CA TYR A 416 89.78 -9.39 50.55
C TYR A 416 91.20 -9.91 50.56
N PRO A 417 91.75 -10.67 49.61
CA PRO A 417 93.13 -11.12 49.56
C PRO A 417 94.10 -9.95 49.44
N LEU A 418 93.75 -8.95 48.59
CA LEU A 418 94.54 -7.75 48.38
C LEU A 418 94.49 -6.82 49.62
N ALA A 419 93.32 -6.59 50.19
CA ALA A 419 93.19 -5.77 51.41
C ALA A 419 94.00 -6.33 52.59
N LYS A 420 94.10 -7.65 52.71
CA LYS A 420 94.86 -8.36 53.74
C LYS A 420 96.39 -8.12 53.57
N GLN A 421 96.86 -8.07 52.30
CA GLN A 421 98.29 -7.75 52.02
C GLN A 421 98.63 -6.29 52.37
N MET A 422 97.68 -5.37 52.28
CA MET A 422 97.81 -3.94 52.57
C MET A 422 97.54 -3.58 54.05
N GLY A 423 97.21 -4.56 54.91
CA GLY A 423 96.94 -4.35 56.33
C GLY A 423 95.60 -3.62 56.64
N ILE A 424 94.70 -3.62 55.67
CA ILE A 424 93.35 -3.00 55.78
C ILE A 424 92.38 -4.01 56.32
N SER A 425 91.56 -3.63 57.32
CA SER A 425 90.51 -4.54 57.86
C SER A 425 89.42 -4.82 56.82
N LYS A 426 88.76 -6.01 56.87
CA LYS A 426 87.67 -6.41 55.93
C LYS A 426 86.52 -5.39 55.92
N GLU A 427 86.20 -4.86 57.11
CA GLU A 427 85.14 -3.89 57.32
C GLU A 427 85.41 -2.57 56.58
N MET A 428 86.65 -2.09 56.69
CA MET A 428 87.10 -0.82 55.99
C MET A 428 87.12 -0.99 54.48
N ALA A 429 87.54 -2.15 53.97
CA ALA A 429 87.56 -2.44 52.52
C ALA A 429 86.16 -2.46 51.97
N VAL A 430 85.20 -3.16 52.64
CA VAL A 430 83.77 -3.23 52.21
C VAL A 430 83.11 -1.84 52.33
N ALA A 431 83.38 -1.05 53.37
CA ALA A 431 82.82 0.29 53.55
C ALA A 431 83.23 1.26 52.40
N GLY A 432 84.46 1.17 51.99
CA GLY A 432 84.96 2.01 50.86
C GLY A 432 84.47 1.57 49.49
N LEU A 433 84.19 0.25 49.31
CA LEU A 433 83.72 -0.32 48.06
C LEU A 433 82.21 -0.15 47.83
N THR A 434 81.39 -0.12 48.88
CA THR A 434 80.00 -0.04 48.87
C THR A 434 79.43 1.09 48.03
N PRO A 435 79.87 2.39 48.18
CA PRO A 435 79.32 3.48 47.40
C PRO A 435 79.66 3.38 45.93
N LEU A 436 80.86 2.87 45.60
CA LEU A 436 81.27 2.66 44.20
C LEU A 436 80.44 1.62 43.48
N VAL A 437 80.13 0.47 44.15
CA VAL A 437 79.33 -0.61 43.62
C VAL A 437 77.92 -0.12 43.45
N ILE A 438 77.34 0.58 44.43
CA ILE A 438 75.95 1.08 44.35
C ILE A 438 75.86 2.07 43.18
N LEU A 439 76.78 2.95 43.00
CA LEU A 439 76.84 3.88 41.89
C LEU A 439 76.98 3.18 40.56
N GLY A 440 77.78 2.13 40.48
CA GLY A 440 77.98 1.32 39.29
C GLY A 440 76.68 0.55 38.90
N VAL A 441 76.03 -0.09 39.85
CA VAL A 441 74.74 -0.74 39.65
C VAL A 441 73.63 0.24 39.24
N TRP A 442 73.58 1.40 39.86
CA TRP A 442 72.62 2.44 39.54
C TRP A 442 72.87 2.95 38.07
N LEU A 443 74.10 3.22 37.70
CA LEU A 443 74.46 3.66 36.33
C LEU A 443 74.11 2.56 35.31
N MET A 444 74.36 1.30 35.64
CA MET A 444 74.04 0.13 34.79
C MET A 444 72.52 0.03 34.58
N VAL A 445 71.71 0.03 35.63
CA VAL A 445 70.25 0.00 35.54
C VAL A 445 69.69 1.24 34.75
N ARG A 446 70.26 2.39 35.04
CA ARG A 446 69.88 3.63 34.30
C ARG A 446 70.21 3.54 32.79
N ARG A 447 71.32 2.88 32.40
CA ARG A 447 71.72 2.68 31.00
C ARG A 447 70.81 1.65 30.28
N ILE A 448 70.38 0.57 30.99
CA ILE A 448 69.44 -0.40 30.49
C ILE A 448 68.07 0.26 30.24
N LYS A 449 67.61 1.11 31.21
CA LYS A 449 66.38 1.89 31.05
C LYS A 449 66.38 2.80 29.82
N LYS A 450 67.49 3.51 29.58
CA LYS A 450 67.61 4.34 28.38
C LYS A 450 67.63 3.56 27.08
N GLY A 451 68.12 2.31 27.09
CA GLY A 451 68.11 1.42 25.92
C GLY A 451 66.78 0.79 25.60
N MET A 452 65.91 0.60 26.62
CA MET A 452 64.54 0.01 26.45
C MET A 452 63.45 1.03 26.20
N GLY A 453 63.67 2.32 26.45
CA GLY A 453 62.72 3.41 26.23
C GLY A 453 62.80 4.08 24.84
N GLY A 454 63.49 3.49 23.89
CA GLY A 454 63.74 4.00 22.54
C GLY A 454 63.02 3.24 21.42
N HIS A 455 61.81 2.72 21.70
CA HIS A 455 60.89 2.22 20.63
C HIS A 455 59.51 2.76 20.82
#